data_5e8175a41269e9b7a324e62f4335d0e2
#
_entry.id   5e8175a41269e9b7a324e62f4335d0e2
#
_cell.length_a   1.000
_cell.length_b   1.000
_cell.length_c   1.000
_cell.angle_alpha   90.00
_cell.angle_beta   90.00
_cell.angle_gamma   90.00
#
_symmetry.space_group_name_H-M   'P 1'
#
loop_
_entity.id
_entity.type
_entity.pdbx_description
1 polymer ?
#
loop_
_entity_poly.entity_id
_entity_poly.type
_entity_poly.pdbx_seq_one_letter_code
_entity_poly.pdbx_strand_id
1 'polypeptide(L)'
;MTQNDYDKLYKITDYIYDQFEVAFGNRVMNQIEALVPIFVASGGKKENALDFILARKVLIKLEGRFEEFVKPALKNILDLIDKTYGAKEFPLSRKQLNSLIRKL
;
A
#
# COMPACT_ATOMS: atom_id res chain seq x y z
N MET A 1 10.88 -11.27 -6.03
CA MET A 1 10.85 -10.62 -4.69
C MET A 1 11.52 -11.52 -3.66
N THR A 2 12.29 -10.93 -2.77
CA THR A 2 12.94 -11.65 -1.68
C THR A 2 12.00 -11.79 -0.48
N GLN A 3 12.37 -12.63 0.51
CA GLN A 3 11.60 -12.73 1.75
C GLN A 3 11.50 -11.37 2.46
N ASN A 4 12.57 -10.57 2.42
CA ASN A 4 12.57 -9.23 2.99
C ASN A 4 11.53 -8.33 2.31
N ASP A 5 11.36 -8.45 1.00
CA ASP A 5 10.35 -7.69 0.26
C ASP A 5 8.93 -8.04 0.74
N TYR A 6 8.65 -9.34 0.93
CA TYR A 6 7.36 -9.78 1.45
C TYR A 6 7.15 -9.32 2.89
N ASP A 7 8.17 -9.41 3.74
CA ASP A 7 8.08 -8.99 5.13
C ASP A 7 7.74 -7.50 5.25
N LYS A 8 8.39 -6.67 4.42
CA LYS A 8 8.11 -5.24 4.37
C LYS A 8 6.68 -4.95 3.93
N LEU A 9 6.22 -5.63 2.89
CA LEU A 9 4.86 -5.45 2.38
C LEU A 9 3.83 -5.85 3.42
N TYR A 10 4.03 -6.98 4.09
CA TYR A 10 3.10 -7.46 5.11
C TYR A 10 2.97 -6.54 6.31
N LYS A 11 4.00 -5.78 6.67
CA LYS A 11 3.87 -4.78 7.73
C LYS A 11 2.75 -3.79 7.45
N ILE A 12 2.63 -3.39 6.19
CA ILE A 12 1.60 -2.43 5.78
C ILE A 12 0.24 -3.12 5.62
N THR A 13 0.21 -4.25 4.92
CA THR A 13 -1.06 -4.93 4.62
C THR A 13 -1.70 -5.55 5.86
N ASP A 14 -0.90 -6.06 6.79
CA ASP A 14 -1.41 -6.59 8.06
C ASP A 14 -2.02 -5.47 8.91
N TYR A 15 -1.38 -4.30 8.93
CA TYR A 15 -1.94 -3.14 9.63
C TYR A 15 -3.27 -2.72 9.01
N ILE A 16 -3.36 -2.70 7.67
CA ILE A 16 -4.60 -2.37 6.97
C ILE A 16 -5.70 -3.38 7.31
N TYR A 17 -5.36 -4.66 7.33
CA TYR A 17 -6.31 -5.70 7.71
C TYR A 17 -6.80 -5.51 9.14
N ASP A 18 -5.88 -5.28 10.09
CA ASP A 18 -6.22 -5.10 11.49
C ASP A 18 -7.14 -3.91 11.73
N GLN A 19 -6.93 -2.82 11.01
CA GLN A 19 -7.70 -1.58 11.21
C GLN A 19 -8.99 -1.53 10.39
N PHE A 20 -8.97 -2.06 9.16
CA PHE A 20 -10.06 -1.86 8.21
C PHE A 20 -10.74 -3.17 7.79
N GLU A 21 -10.20 -4.30 8.16
CA GLU A 21 -10.66 -5.64 7.75
C GLU A 21 -10.62 -5.83 6.22
N VAL A 22 -9.74 -5.10 5.54
CA VAL A 22 -9.50 -5.26 4.11
C VAL A 22 -8.39 -6.29 3.91
N ALA A 23 -8.75 -7.45 3.35
CA ALA A 23 -7.81 -8.54 3.15
C ALA A 23 -6.90 -8.30 1.94
N PHE A 24 -5.65 -8.73 2.08
CA PHE A 24 -4.67 -8.76 1.01
C PHE A 24 -4.51 -10.22 0.57
N GLY A 25 -5.36 -10.64 -0.35
CA GLY A 25 -5.44 -12.04 -0.74
C GLY A 25 -4.43 -12.48 -1.78
N ASN A 26 -4.43 -13.77 -2.08
CA ASN A 26 -3.54 -14.40 -3.06
C ASN A 26 -3.67 -13.78 -4.45
N ARG A 27 -4.87 -13.35 -4.82
CA ARG A 27 -5.10 -12.70 -6.13
C ARG A 27 -4.29 -11.43 -6.28
N VAL A 28 -4.26 -10.58 -5.22
CA VAL A 28 -3.49 -9.34 -5.24
C VAL A 28 -2.00 -9.66 -5.25
N MET A 29 -1.57 -10.63 -4.46
CA MET A 29 -0.17 -11.06 -4.43
C MET A 29 0.29 -11.57 -5.81
N ASN A 30 -0.55 -12.37 -6.48
CA ASN A 30 -0.25 -12.86 -7.82
C ASN A 30 -0.13 -11.71 -8.82
N GLN A 31 -0.95 -10.66 -8.70
CA GLN A 31 -0.85 -9.48 -9.54
C GLN A 31 0.48 -8.73 -9.33
N ILE A 32 0.91 -8.60 -8.09
CA ILE A 32 2.20 -7.97 -7.76
C ILE A 32 3.34 -8.78 -8.39
N GLU A 33 3.35 -10.08 -8.21
CA GLU A 33 4.40 -10.96 -8.75
C GLU A 33 4.48 -10.90 -10.27
N ALA A 34 3.33 -10.73 -10.94
CA ALA A 34 3.27 -10.59 -12.38
C ALA A 34 3.79 -9.22 -12.86
N LEU A 35 3.52 -8.15 -12.08
CA LEU A 35 3.89 -6.78 -12.45
C LEU A 35 5.33 -6.41 -12.16
N VAL A 36 5.93 -6.96 -11.11
CA VAL A 36 7.31 -6.61 -10.71
C VAL A 36 8.29 -6.75 -11.87
N PRO A 37 8.34 -7.90 -12.61
CA PRO A 37 9.27 -8.02 -13.73
C PRO A 37 9.01 -7.00 -14.83
N ILE A 38 7.75 -6.64 -15.08
CA ILE A 38 7.38 -5.67 -16.11
C ILE A 38 7.90 -4.28 -15.76
N PHE A 39 7.72 -3.84 -14.52
CA PHE A 39 8.21 -2.54 -14.06
C PHE A 39 9.74 -2.49 -14.10
N VAL A 40 10.41 -3.54 -13.65
CA VAL A 40 11.87 -3.60 -13.65
C VAL A 40 12.41 -3.59 -15.08
N ALA A 41 11.80 -4.34 -15.99
CA ALA A 41 12.21 -4.39 -17.40
C ALA A 41 12.03 -3.02 -18.08
N SER A 42 11.08 -2.21 -17.61
CA SER A 42 10.81 -0.86 -18.15
C SER A 42 11.67 0.23 -17.52
N GLY A 43 12.67 -0.13 -16.69
CA GLY A 43 13.56 0.82 -16.03
C GLY A 43 13.09 1.29 -14.66
N GLY A 44 11.98 0.75 -14.16
CA GLY A 44 11.48 1.05 -12.82
C GLY A 44 12.05 0.12 -11.76
N LYS A 45 11.53 0.27 -10.54
CA LYS A 45 11.91 -0.57 -9.40
C LYS A 45 10.75 -1.50 -9.03
N LYS A 46 11.06 -2.59 -8.32
CA LYS A 46 10.01 -3.47 -7.78
C LYS A 46 9.03 -2.71 -6.88
N GLU A 47 9.52 -1.72 -6.12
CA GLU A 47 8.71 -0.87 -5.26
C GLU A 47 7.65 -0.08 -6.04
N ASN A 48 7.91 0.24 -7.30
CA ASN A 48 6.92 0.91 -8.17
C ASN A 48 5.72 0.00 -8.44
N ALA A 49 5.95 -1.29 -8.65
CA ALA A 49 4.86 -2.26 -8.83
C ALA A 49 4.06 -2.43 -7.53
N LEU A 50 4.74 -2.50 -6.39
CA LEU A 50 4.10 -2.60 -5.08
C LEU A 50 3.21 -1.38 -4.82
N ASP A 51 3.73 -0.18 -5.08
CA ASP A 51 3.00 1.08 -4.94
C ASP A 51 1.75 1.11 -5.81
N PHE A 52 1.90 0.76 -7.08
CA PHE A 52 0.79 0.74 -8.03
C PHE A 52 -0.34 -0.17 -7.55
N ILE A 53 -0.02 -1.39 -7.14
CA ILE A 53 -1.02 -2.35 -6.69
C ILE A 53 -1.64 -1.92 -5.35
N LEU A 54 -0.82 -1.46 -4.41
CA LEU A 54 -1.33 -0.99 -3.12
C LEU A 54 -2.35 0.14 -3.31
N ALA A 55 -2.01 1.14 -4.11
CA ALA A 55 -2.90 2.27 -4.38
C ALA A 55 -4.19 1.84 -5.08
N ARG A 56 -4.09 0.99 -6.10
CA ARG A 56 -5.20 0.68 -7.01
C ARG A 56 -6.08 -0.48 -6.56
N LYS A 57 -5.56 -1.41 -5.76
CA LYS A 57 -6.28 -2.62 -5.40
C LYS A 57 -6.59 -2.73 -3.91
N VAL A 58 -5.86 -2.03 -3.07
CA VAL A 58 -6.03 -2.12 -1.61
C VAL A 58 -6.56 -0.82 -1.04
N LEU A 59 -5.85 0.29 -1.21
CA LEU A 59 -6.23 1.57 -0.61
C LEU A 59 -7.54 2.11 -1.15
N ILE A 60 -7.89 1.82 -2.40
CA ILE A 60 -9.15 2.27 -2.97
C ILE A 60 -10.36 1.71 -2.20
N LYS A 61 -10.21 0.56 -1.56
CA LYS A 61 -11.27 -0.06 -0.76
C LYS A 61 -11.55 0.69 0.54
N LEU A 62 -10.70 1.65 0.89
CA LEU A 62 -10.89 2.48 2.08
C LEU A 62 -11.74 3.73 1.81
N GLU A 63 -12.08 4.00 0.56
CA GLU A 63 -12.95 5.11 0.21
C GLU A 63 -14.33 4.95 0.84
N GLY A 64 -14.93 6.07 1.27
CA GLY A 64 -16.25 6.06 1.85
C GLY A 64 -16.31 5.60 3.30
N ARG A 65 -15.18 5.30 3.92
CA ARG A 65 -15.10 4.96 5.35
C ARG A 65 -14.96 6.24 6.17
N PHE A 66 -15.85 6.42 7.15
CA PHE A 66 -15.92 7.67 7.94
C PHE A 66 -15.91 7.44 9.44
N GLU A 67 -15.61 6.23 9.91
CA GLU A 67 -15.50 5.95 11.34
C GLU A 67 -14.39 6.81 11.97
N GLU A 68 -14.51 7.12 13.25
CA GLU A 68 -13.55 8.00 13.94
C GLU A 68 -12.11 7.52 13.91
N PHE A 69 -11.89 6.19 13.86
CA PHE A 69 -10.54 5.64 13.83
C PHE A 69 -9.87 5.77 12.46
N VAL A 70 -10.63 6.08 11.40
CA VAL A 70 -10.13 6.01 10.02
C VAL A 70 -9.03 7.03 9.77
N LYS A 71 -9.22 8.29 10.16
CA LYS A 71 -8.23 9.34 9.91
C LYS A 71 -6.89 9.06 10.59
N PRO A 72 -6.84 8.73 11.90
CA PRO A 72 -5.56 8.37 12.52
C PRO A 72 -4.96 7.10 11.92
N ALA A 73 -5.77 6.12 11.54
CA ALA A 73 -5.27 4.90 10.90
C ALA A 73 -4.63 5.18 9.54
N LEU A 74 -5.23 6.05 8.72
CA LEU A 74 -4.65 6.44 7.44
C LEU A 74 -3.31 7.16 7.62
N LYS A 75 -3.19 8.02 8.62
CA LYS A 75 -1.93 8.68 8.96
C LYS A 75 -0.87 7.67 9.41
N ASN A 76 -1.27 6.65 10.16
CA ASN A 76 -0.36 5.59 10.57
C ASN A 76 0.14 4.76 9.40
N ILE A 77 -0.68 4.55 8.36
CA ILE A 77 -0.23 3.88 7.14
C ILE A 77 0.89 4.70 6.47
N LEU A 78 0.74 6.03 6.40
CA LEU A 78 1.79 6.90 5.87
C LEU A 78 3.09 6.75 6.67
N ASP A 79 3.00 6.73 8.00
CA ASP A 79 4.17 6.55 8.87
C ASP A 79 4.83 5.18 8.64
N LEU A 80 4.04 4.13 8.46
CA LEU A 80 4.56 2.80 8.17
C LEU A 80 5.30 2.76 6.83
N ILE A 81 4.77 3.42 5.81
CA ILE A 81 5.44 3.52 4.52
C ILE A 81 6.78 4.26 4.68
N ASP A 82 6.80 5.38 5.43
CA ASP A 82 8.03 6.11 5.70
C ASP A 82 9.09 5.24 6.37
N LYS A 83 8.69 4.51 7.41
CA LYS A 83 9.60 3.69 8.19
C LYS A 83 10.07 2.44 7.44
N THR A 84 9.23 1.91 6.56
CA THR A 84 9.49 0.65 5.88
C THR A 84 10.24 0.85 4.58
N TYR A 85 9.87 1.86 3.79
CA TYR A 85 10.42 2.09 2.45
C TYR A 85 11.18 3.40 2.31
N GLY A 86 10.93 4.40 3.16
CA GLY A 86 11.54 5.71 3.08
C GLY A 86 10.56 6.80 2.68
N ALA A 87 10.89 8.05 3.01
CA ALA A 87 9.98 9.19 2.91
C ALA A 87 9.59 9.56 1.47
N LYS A 88 10.39 9.14 0.47
CA LYS A 88 10.15 9.48 -0.94
C LYS A 88 9.57 8.32 -1.74
N GLU A 89 9.42 7.16 -1.14
CA GLU A 89 8.91 5.98 -1.81
C GLU A 89 7.38 5.94 -1.78
N PHE A 90 6.78 5.17 -2.68
CA PHE A 90 5.34 4.94 -2.77
C PHE A 90 4.53 6.22 -3.03
N PRO A 91 4.86 6.98 -4.11
CA PRO A 91 4.16 8.25 -4.37
C PRO A 91 2.67 8.09 -4.67
N LEU A 92 2.26 7.03 -5.37
CA LEU A 92 0.85 6.81 -5.71
C LEU A 92 0.04 6.50 -4.45
N SER A 93 0.56 5.64 -3.58
CA SER A 93 -0.10 5.29 -2.32
C SER A 93 -0.21 6.51 -1.41
N ARG A 94 0.83 7.33 -1.32
CA ARG A 94 0.79 8.57 -0.52
C ARG A 94 -0.27 9.53 -1.03
N LYS A 95 -0.34 9.71 -2.34
CA LYS A 95 -1.35 10.57 -2.97
C LYS A 95 -2.76 10.09 -2.63
N GLN A 96 -2.99 8.78 -2.73
CA GLN A 96 -4.28 8.20 -2.40
C GLN A 96 -4.64 8.38 -0.93
N LEU A 97 -3.70 8.11 -0.02
CA LEU A 97 -3.90 8.28 1.42
C LEU A 97 -4.18 9.73 1.78
N ASN A 98 -3.41 10.68 1.24
CA ASN A 98 -3.63 12.10 1.49
C ASN A 98 -4.98 12.57 0.96
N SER A 99 -5.41 12.06 -0.19
CA SER A 99 -6.74 12.34 -0.74
C SER A 99 -7.85 11.85 0.20
N LEU A 100 -7.72 10.63 0.72
CA LEU A 100 -8.69 10.07 1.66
C LEU A 100 -8.73 10.87 2.97
N ILE A 101 -7.57 11.27 3.49
CA ILE A 101 -7.48 12.08 4.72
C ILE A 101 -8.19 13.43 4.53
N ARG A 102 -8.00 14.07 3.36
CA ARG A 102 -8.65 15.36 3.09
C ARG A 102 -10.17 15.28 3.05
N LYS A 103 -10.73 14.14 2.70
CA LYS A 103 -12.18 13.93 2.65
C LYS A 103 -12.80 13.71 4.02
N LEU A 104 -11.99 13.55 5.02
CA LEU A 104 -12.41 13.37 6.41
C LEU A 104 -12.33 14.70 7.17
#